data_74690b0d5ae09d27f31fffe0a1b46eda
#
_entry.id   74690b0d5ae09d27f31fffe0a1b46eda
#
_cell.length_a   1.000
_cell.length_b   1.000
_cell.length_c   1.000
_cell.angle_alpha   90.00
_cell.angle_beta   90.00
_cell.angle_gamma   90.00
#
_symmetry.space_group_name_H-M   'P 1'
#
loop_
_entity.id
_entity.type
_entity.pdbx_description
1 polymer ?
#
loop_
_entity_poly.entity_id
_entity_poly.type
_entity_poly.pdbx_seq_one_letter_code
_entity_poly.pdbx_strand_id
1 'polypeptide(L)'
;DAALAIRFAGRKPRLASVLRRPTDTDPWQSEELIVERADSIVHTFRQVQRPFQYAVVAGDAHSAEYRVAVIDPPAVEHLRLRYRYPAYSRLPDRVEEQSGDIQCLAGTRVDIEIAANKTLASAALILDDTLAIAAALDGTSARVSLAIRRAGHYHFALTDPKGVLNRDPIRYAIQVSADLPPEITLVDPGRDKSLCDKADDTGTAN
;
A
#
# COMPACT_ATOMS: atom_id res chain seq x y z
N ASP A 1 13.19 14.96 6.71
CA ASP A 1 14.26 15.94 6.48
C ASP A 1 13.84 16.94 5.39
N ALA A 2 14.23 18.22 5.50
CA ALA A 2 13.96 19.24 4.52
C ALA A 2 15.30 19.93 4.13
N ALA A 3 15.66 19.93 2.86
CA ALA A 3 16.86 20.56 2.36
C ALA A 3 16.55 22.01 1.93
N LEU A 4 17.39 22.94 2.36
CA LEU A 4 17.34 24.36 2.01
C LEU A 4 18.59 24.71 1.20
N ALA A 5 18.44 25.06 -0.08
CA ALA A 5 19.51 25.60 -0.89
C ALA A 5 19.54 27.12 -0.76
N ILE A 6 20.64 27.66 -0.29
CA ILE A 6 20.85 29.10 -0.10
C ILE A 6 21.87 29.56 -1.15
N ARG A 7 21.48 30.55 -1.96
CA ARG A 7 22.38 31.18 -2.95
C ARG A 7 22.68 32.61 -2.52
N PHE A 8 23.94 33.00 -2.58
CA PHE A 8 24.41 34.33 -2.24
C PHE A 8 24.70 35.14 -3.53
N ALA A 9 24.11 36.34 -3.63
CA ALA A 9 24.38 37.28 -4.71
C ALA A 9 25.19 38.47 -4.17
N GLY A 10 26.12 39.00 -4.97
CA GLY A 10 26.97 40.12 -4.59
C GLY A 10 28.16 39.73 -3.71
N ARG A 11 28.40 40.48 -2.62
CA ARG A 11 29.51 40.20 -1.70
C ARG A 11 29.23 38.93 -0.90
N LYS A 12 30.12 37.94 -1.05
CA LYS A 12 29.97 36.62 -0.42
C LYS A 12 30.32 36.68 1.07
N PRO A 13 29.44 36.20 1.95
CA PRO A 13 29.68 36.20 3.39
C PRO A 13 30.67 35.09 3.76
N ARG A 14 31.29 35.21 4.94
CA ARG A 14 32.05 34.10 5.55
C ARG A 14 31.14 33.21 6.38
N LEU A 15 30.14 33.80 7.01
CA LEU A 15 29.16 33.17 7.88
C LEU A 15 27.77 33.57 7.46
N ALA A 16 26.82 32.68 7.58
CA ALA A 16 25.41 32.94 7.50
C ALA A 16 24.71 32.29 8.70
N SER A 17 23.55 32.76 9.07
CA SER A 17 22.75 32.18 10.13
C SER A 17 21.40 31.77 9.56
N VAL A 18 20.96 30.55 9.85
CA VAL A 18 19.58 30.13 9.65
C VAL A 18 18.83 30.36 10.95
N LEU A 19 17.84 31.23 10.88
CA LEU A 19 16.94 31.51 11.97
C LEU A 19 15.73 30.60 11.84
N ARG A 20 15.30 29.99 12.95
CA ARG A 20 14.15 29.07 13.01
C ARG A 20 13.28 29.42 14.21
N ARG A 21 11.93 29.39 14.04
CA ARG A 21 10.97 29.48 15.13
C ARG A 21 9.76 28.56 14.89
N PRO A 22 9.18 27.93 15.92
CA PRO A 22 7.99 27.09 15.79
C PRO A 22 6.73 27.86 15.36
N THR A 23 6.49 29.03 15.97
CA THR A 23 5.32 29.89 15.70
C THR A 23 5.72 31.35 15.55
N ASP A 24 4.81 32.21 15.11
CA ASP A 24 5.04 33.66 14.93
C ASP A 24 5.39 34.39 16.24
N THR A 25 5.01 33.79 17.38
CA THR A 25 5.22 34.40 18.72
C THR A 25 6.46 33.86 19.43
N ASP A 26 7.06 32.75 18.93
CA ASP A 26 8.23 32.18 19.54
C ASP A 26 9.52 32.94 19.20
N PRO A 27 10.52 32.94 20.09
CA PRO A 27 11.81 33.54 19.80
C PRO A 27 12.54 32.77 18.69
N TRP A 28 13.29 33.51 17.88
CA TRP A 28 14.16 32.94 16.88
C TRP A 28 15.32 32.17 17.49
N GLN A 29 15.50 30.94 17.09
CA GLN A 29 16.70 30.16 17.33
C GLN A 29 17.63 30.31 16.14
N SER A 30 18.89 30.61 16.38
CA SER A 30 19.92 30.82 15.33
C SER A 30 20.89 29.65 15.26
N GLU A 31 21.13 29.17 14.06
CA GLU A 31 22.20 28.20 13.76
C GLU A 31 23.17 28.82 12.77
N GLU A 32 24.44 28.89 13.14
CA GLU A 32 25.50 29.45 12.28
C GLU A 32 25.95 28.44 11.24
N LEU A 33 26.10 28.91 10.00
CA LEU A 33 26.60 28.15 8.86
C LEU A 33 27.88 28.78 8.34
N ILE A 34 28.91 27.95 8.18
CA ILE A 34 30.18 28.36 7.56
C ILE A 34 29.99 28.36 6.03
N VAL A 35 30.11 29.52 5.41
CA VAL A 35 29.90 29.70 3.96
C VAL A 35 31.21 29.70 3.18
N GLU A 36 32.34 30.11 3.80
CA GLU A 36 33.67 30.20 3.22
C GLU A 36 33.73 30.92 1.86
N ARG A 37 32.86 31.92 1.66
CA ARG A 37 32.68 32.68 0.41
C ARG A 37 32.18 31.85 -0.78
N ALA A 38 31.53 30.73 -0.54
CA ALA A 38 30.87 29.96 -1.58
C ALA A 38 29.67 30.72 -2.19
N ASP A 39 29.33 30.40 -3.42
CA ASP A 39 28.17 30.97 -4.12
C ASP A 39 26.85 30.44 -3.60
N SER A 40 26.87 29.23 -3.07
CA SER A 40 25.71 28.55 -2.50
C SER A 40 26.11 27.53 -1.46
N ILE A 41 25.22 27.29 -0.51
CA ILE A 41 25.33 26.21 0.48
C ILE A 41 23.98 25.49 0.58
N VAL A 42 24.02 24.26 1.05
CA VAL A 42 22.84 23.46 1.36
C VAL A 42 22.81 23.18 2.85
N HIS A 43 21.74 23.62 3.50
CA HIS A 43 21.43 23.32 4.89
C HIS A 43 20.30 22.30 4.94
N THR A 44 20.37 21.33 5.85
CA THR A 44 19.33 20.29 5.99
C THR A 44 18.72 20.31 7.38
N PHE A 45 17.44 20.66 7.46
CA PHE A 45 16.67 20.48 8.67
C PHE A 45 16.35 19.01 8.85
N ARG A 46 16.93 18.39 9.89
CA ARG A 46 16.73 16.96 10.17
C ARG A 46 15.52 16.72 11.05
N GLN A 47 14.86 15.57 10.88
CA GLN A 47 13.76 15.09 11.71
C GLN A 47 12.63 16.13 11.92
N VAL A 48 12.24 16.80 10.84
CA VAL A 48 11.15 17.80 10.89
C VAL A 48 9.83 17.07 11.18
N GLN A 49 9.33 17.18 12.41
CA GLN A 49 8.06 16.58 12.86
C GLN A 49 6.93 17.60 13.00
N ARG A 50 7.26 18.89 13.08
CA ARG A 50 6.30 19.98 13.25
C ARG A 50 6.59 21.10 12.27
N PRO A 51 5.58 21.85 11.81
CA PRO A 51 5.79 23.01 10.97
C PRO A 51 6.60 24.06 11.73
N PHE A 52 7.40 24.85 11.01
CA PHE A 52 8.20 25.94 11.57
C PHE A 52 8.41 27.01 10.51
N GLN A 53 8.80 28.20 10.97
CA GLN A 53 9.26 29.28 10.11
C GLN A 53 10.77 29.40 10.14
N TYR A 54 11.33 29.84 9.03
CA TYR A 54 12.75 30.12 8.94
C TYR A 54 13.04 31.37 8.12
N ALA A 55 14.17 31.99 8.40
CA ALA A 55 14.78 33.04 7.63
C ALA A 55 16.29 32.83 7.60
N VAL A 56 16.97 33.45 6.65
CA VAL A 56 18.43 33.40 6.52
C VAL A 56 18.98 34.79 6.66
N VAL A 57 20.04 34.93 7.46
CA VAL A 57 20.76 36.18 7.67
C VAL A 57 22.22 35.99 7.27
N ALA A 58 22.79 36.89 6.50
CA ALA A 58 24.17 36.82 6.06
C ALA A 58 24.77 38.26 6.03
N GLY A 59 25.48 38.62 7.08
CA GLY A 59 25.94 40.00 7.30
C GLY A 59 24.76 40.92 7.55
N ASP A 60 24.60 41.93 6.67
CA ASP A 60 23.49 42.89 6.67
C ASP A 60 22.28 42.45 5.82
N ALA A 61 22.41 41.33 5.09
CA ALA A 61 21.35 40.81 4.25
C ALA A 61 20.41 39.89 5.03
N HIS A 62 19.11 40.06 4.85
CA HIS A 62 18.05 39.26 5.43
C HIS A 62 17.19 38.67 4.30
N SER A 63 16.87 37.40 4.36
CA SER A 63 15.85 36.81 3.48
C SER A 63 14.43 37.20 3.93
N ALA A 64 13.44 36.93 3.09
CA ALA A 64 12.07 36.82 3.53
C ALA A 64 11.90 35.69 4.53
N GLU A 65 10.84 35.71 5.33
CA GLU A 65 10.43 34.61 6.19
C GLU A 65 9.70 33.55 5.36
N TYR A 66 10.07 32.32 5.55
CA TYR A 66 9.48 31.15 4.87
C TYR A 66 8.92 30.19 5.90
N ARG A 67 7.97 29.38 5.47
CA ARG A 67 7.35 28.36 6.31
C ARG A 67 7.60 26.96 5.75
N VAL A 68 8.05 26.05 6.61
CA VAL A 68 8.08 24.61 6.35
C VAL A 68 6.81 24.01 6.94
N ALA A 69 5.99 23.41 6.10
CA ALA A 69 4.82 22.66 6.52
C ALA A 69 5.17 21.16 6.56
N VAL A 70 4.73 20.48 7.60
CA VAL A 70 4.78 19.01 7.65
C VAL A 70 3.51 18.49 7.01
N ILE A 71 3.69 17.68 6.00
CA ILE A 71 2.59 17.02 5.30
C ILE A 71 2.53 15.59 5.82
N ASP A 72 1.39 15.24 6.38
CA ASP A 72 1.06 13.87 6.76
C ASP A 72 0.32 13.22 5.58
N PRO A 73 0.93 12.25 4.88
CA PRO A 73 0.29 11.62 3.72
C PRO A 73 -0.88 10.72 4.14
N PRO A 74 -1.85 10.45 3.25
CA PRO A 74 -2.86 9.45 3.51
C PRO A 74 -2.21 8.07 3.66
N ALA A 75 -2.73 7.27 4.59
CA ALA A 75 -2.27 5.90 4.84
C ALA A 75 -3.46 4.99 5.15
N VAL A 76 -3.35 3.71 4.81
CA VAL A 76 -4.33 2.69 5.20
C VAL A 76 -4.10 2.35 6.67
N GLU A 77 -5.12 2.53 7.51
CA GLU A 77 -5.11 2.14 8.93
C GLU A 77 -5.74 0.78 9.16
N HIS A 78 -6.84 0.51 8.47
CA HIS A 78 -7.56 -0.75 8.57
C HIS A 78 -7.88 -1.28 7.19
N LEU A 79 -7.88 -2.60 7.07
CA LEU A 79 -8.21 -3.31 5.86
C LEU A 79 -9.10 -4.50 6.20
N ARG A 80 -10.17 -4.67 5.44
CA ARG A 80 -11.14 -5.75 5.58
C ARG A 80 -11.32 -6.45 4.25
N LEU A 81 -11.16 -7.77 4.23
CA LEU A 81 -11.35 -8.63 3.08
C LEU A 81 -12.60 -9.48 3.26
N ARG A 82 -13.50 -9.48 2.29
CA ARG A 82 -14.64 -10.42 2.23
C ARG A 82 -14.46 -11.30 1.01
N TYR A 83 -14.31 -12.59 1.26
CA TYR A 83 -14.17 -13.63 0.25
C TYR A 83 -15.52 -14.21 -0.12
N ARG A 84 -15.84 -14.23 -1.41
CA ARG A 84 -16.97 -14.92 -2.01
C ARG A 84 -16.42 -15.99 -2.93
N TYR A 85 -16.47 -17.22 -2.46
CA TYR A 85 -15.96 -18.35 -3.19
C TYR A 85 -16.85 -18.75 -4.36
N PRO A 86 -16.30 -19.40 -5.43
CA PRO A 86 -17.11 -19.95 -6.51
C PRO A 86 -18.10 -20.98 -5.98
N ALA A 87 -19.31 -21.04 -6.55
CA ALA A 87 -20.41 -21.90 -6.07
C ALA A 87 -20.03 -23.41 -6.04
N TYR A 88 -19.18 -23.86 -6.92
CA TYR A 88 -18.74 -25.25 -6.97
C TYR A 88 -17.90 -25.68 -5.75
N SER A 89 -17.21 -24.74 -5.11
CA SER A 89 -16.35 -25.02 -3.96
C SER A 89 -17.15 -25.36 -2.69
N ARG A 90 -18.43 -24.97 -2.62
CA ARG A 90 -19.31 -25.08 -1.44
C ARG A 90 -18.74 -24.47 -0.16
N LEU A 91 -17.72 -23.61 -0.29
CA LEU A 91 -17.14 -22.90 0.85
C LEU A 91 -18.05 -21.71 1.23
N PRO A 92 -18.27 -21.48 2.54
CA PRO A 92 -18.98 -20.29 3.01
C PRO A 92 -18.15 -19.02 2.80
N ASP A 93 -18.81 -17.88 2.67
CA ASP A 93 -18.16 -16.58 2.67
C ASP A 93 -17.28 -16.41 3.91
N ARG A 94 -16.10 -15.82 3.73
CA ARG A 94 -15.14 -15.55 4.81
C ARG A 94 -14.86 -14.06 4.89
N VAL A 95 -14.72 -13.54 6.10
CA VAL A 95 -14.24 -12.18 6.36
C VAL A 95 -12.92 -12.25 7.13
N GLU A 96 -11.98 -11.39 6.74
CA GLU A 96 -10.66 -11.28 7.35
C GLU A 96 -10.32 -9.80 7.55
N GLU A 97 -9.80 -9.45 8.74
CA GLU A 97 -9.49 -8.06 9.13
C GLU A 97 -8.06 -7.91 9.65
N GLN A 98 -7.31 -9.02 9.80
CA GLN A 98 -5.98 -9.01 10.41
C GLN A 98 -4.85 -8.88 9.39
N SER A 99 -5.10 -9.22 8.14
CA SER A 99 -4.11 -9.21 7.08
C SER A 99 -4.69 -8.65 5.79
N GLY A 100 -3.87 -7.98 5.00
CA GLY A 100 -4.21 -7.58 3.64
C GLY A 100 -3.80 -8.62 2.59
N ASP A 101 -3.07 -9.66 2.98
CA ASP A 101 -2.69 -10.72 2.05
C ASP A 101 -3.90 -11.59 1.69
N ILE A 102 -4.09 -11.86 0.40
CA ILE A 102 -5.18 -12.66 -0.11
C ILE A 102 -4.71 -14.09 -0.34
N GLN A 103 -5.42 -15.05 0.27
CA GLN A 103 -5.20 -16.48 0.02
C GLN A 103 -6.54 -17.15 -0.27
N CYS A 104 -6.74 -17.58 -1.52
CA CYS A 104 -8.02 -18.12 -1.96
C CYS A 104 -7.89 -19.08 -3.15
N LEU A 105 -9.01 -19.71 -3.52
CA LEU A 105 -9.15 -20.49 -4.76
C LEU A 105 -9.22 -19.58 -5.97
N ALA A 106 -8.77 -20.06 -7.12
CA ALA A 106 -8.97 -19.36 -8.39
C ALA A 106 -10.47 -19.11 -8.65
N GLY A 107 -10.83 -17.92 -9.15
CA GLY A 107 -12.22 -17.52 -9.39
C GLY A 107 -12.95 -16.93 -8.18
N THR A 108 -12.31 -16.86 -7.00
CA THR A 108 -12.88 -16.19 -5.83
C THR A 108 -13.00 -14.69 -6.10
N ARG A 109 -14.13 -14.10 -5.74
CA ARG A 109 -14.32 -12.65 -5.67
C ARG A 109 -13.97 -12.16 -4.28
N VAL A 110 -13.09 -11.16 -4.19
CA VAL A 110 -12.72 -10.52 -2.94
C VAL A 110 -13.18 -9.07 -2.96
N ASP A 111 -14.05 -8.72 -2.02
CA ASP A 111 -14.42 -7.33 -1.76
C ASP A 111 -13.45 -6.80 -0.70
N ILE A 112 -12.74 -5.74 -1.03
CA ILE A 112 -11.72 -5.11 -0.19
C ILE A 112 -12.26 -3.76 0.26
N GLU A 113 -12.30 -3.55 1.57
CA GLU A 113 -12.65 -2.29 2.20
C GLU A 113 -11.45 -1.79 2.99
N ILE A 114 -11.07 -0.54 2.79
CA ILE A 114 -10.02 0.12 3.55
C ILE A 114 -10.59 1.31 4.32
N ALA A 115 -10.00 1.59 5.48
CA ALA A 115 -10.16 2.85 6.19
C ALA A 115 -8.81 3.55 6.25
N ALA A 116 -8.78 4.82 5.84
CA ALA A 116 -7.59 5.66 5.85
C ALA A 116 -7.59 6.60 7.06
N ASN A 117 -6.40 7.06 7.44
CA ASN A 117 -6.17 8.03 8.53
C ASN A 117 -6.80 9.42 8.28
N LYS A 118 -7.30 9.67 7.08
CA LYS A 118 -7.92 10.94 6.68
C LYS A 118 -8.86 10.78 5.49
N THR A 119 -9.65 11.81 5.23
CA THR A 119 -10.53 11.89 4.05
C THR A 119 -9.73 11.75 2.75
N LEU A 120 -10.25 10.96 1.83
CA LEU A 120 -9.67 10.71 0.53
C LEU A 120 -10.39 11.50 -0.57
N ALA A 121 -9.63 12.05 -1.52
CA ALA A 121 -10.14 12.59 -2.78
C ALA A 121 -10.17 11.53 -3.87
N SER A 122 -9.23 10.60 -3.86
CA SER A 122 -9.22 9.42 -4.74
C SER A 122 -8.54 8.23 -4.07
N ALA A 123 -8.97 7.03 -4.45
CA ALA A 123 -8.33 5.78 -4.11
C ALA A 123 -8.40 4.82 -5.31
N ALA A 124 -7.31 4.12 -5.56
CA ALA A 124 -7.23 3.06 -6.56
C ALA A 124 -6.44 1.87 -6.00
N LEU A 125 -6.88 0.66 -6.32
CA LEU A 125 -6.11 -0.54 -6.13
C LEU A 125 -5.21 -0.74 -7.36
N ILE A 126 -3.92 -0.85 -7.14
CA ILE A 126 -2.93 -1.12 -8.18
C ILE A 126 -2.56 -2.61 -8.10
N LEU A 127 -2.86 -3.35 -9.14
CA LEU A 127 -2.58 -4.78 -9.26
C LEU A 127 -1.33 -4.98 -10.12
N ASP A 128 -0.35 -5.73 -9.60
CA ASP A 128 0.92 -6.06 -10.27
C ASP A 128 1.64 -4.83 -10.85
N ASP A 129 1.54 -3.67 -10.18
CA ASP A 129 2.10 -2.37 -10.58
C ASP A 129 1.66 -1.86 -11.98
N THR A 130 0.67 -2.50 -12.60
CA THR A 130 0.27 -2.20 -13.99
C THR A 130 -1.19 -1.84 -14.14
N LEU A 131 -2.10 -2.50 -13.41
CA LEU A 131 -3.54 -2.31 -13.55
C LEU A 131 -4.09 -1.50 -12.39
N ALA A 132 -4.61 -0.31 -12.67
CA ALA A 132 -5.30 0.53 -11.71
C ALA A 132 -6.81 0.28 -11.75
N ILE A 133 -7.41 -0.04 -10.60
CA ILE A 133 -8.83 -0.24 -10.41
C ILE A 133 -9.34 0.82 -9.45
N ALA A 134 -10.21 1.71 -9.91
CA ALA A 134 -10.77 2.76 -9.06
C ALA A 134 -11.61 2.17 -7.93
N ALA A 135 -11.43 2.67 -6.72
CA ALA A 135 -12.23 2.31 -5.56
C ALA A 135 -13.40 3.30 -5.37
N ALA A 136 -14.53 2.78 -4.93
CA ALA A 136 -15.65 3.62 -4.51
C ALA A 136 -15.34 4.26 -3.15
N LEU A 137 -15.43 5.59 -3.06
CA LEU A 137 -15.09 6.36 -1.87
C LEU A 137 -16.32 6.62 -0.99
N ASP A 138 -16.09 6.63 0.33
CA ASP A 138 -17.02 7.07 1.34
C ASP A 138 -16.25 7.74 2.49
N GLY A 139 -15.99 9.04 2.35
CA GLY A 139 -15.22 9.84 3.33
C GLY A 139 -13.77 9.36 3.49
N THR A 140 -13.49 8.67 4.59
CA THR A 140 -12.18 8.06 4.89
C THR A 140 -12.07 6.62 4.40
N SER A 141 -13.18 6.02 3.94
CA SER A 141 -13.22 4.63 3.51
C SER A 141 -13.20 4.53 1.98
N ALA A 142 -12.65 3.44 1.47
CA ALA A 142 -12.71 3.11 0.06
C ALA A 142 -12.96 1.60 -0.12
N ARG A 143 -13.76 1.26 -1.15
CA ARG A 143 -14.16 -0.12 -1.45
C ARG A 143 -13.85 -0.47 -2.89
N VAL A 144 -13.35 -1.67 -3.10
CA VAL A 144 -13.09 -2.24 -4.43
C VAL A 144 -13.38 -3.73 -4.43
N SER A 145 -13.85 -4.26 -5.55
CA SER A 145 -14.11 -5.69 -5.74
C SER A 145 -13.19 -6.25 -6.81
N LEU A 146 -12.52 -7.35 -6.52
CA LEU A 146 -11.54 -7.99 -7.38
C LEU A 146 -11.86 -9.47 -7.58
N ALA A 147 -11.87 -9.96 -8.84
CA ALA A 147 -11.94 -11.37 -9.14
C ALA A 147 -10.52 -11.95 -9.24
N ILE A 148 -10.16 -12.82 -8.30
CA ILE A 148 -8.82 -13.40 -8.21
C ILE A 148 -8.72 -14.60 -9.12
N ARG A 149 -7.83 -14.53 -10.12
CA ARG A 149 -7.60 -15.63 -11.09
C ARG A 149 -6.20 -16.18 -11.06
N ARG A 150 -5.22 -15.40 -10.61
CA ARG A 150 -3.80 -15.74 -10.55
C ARG A 150 -3.15 -15.13 -9.33
N ALA A 151 -2.02 -15.68 -8.93
CA ALA A 151 -1.16 -15.09 -7.93
C ALA A 151 -0.55 -13.76 -8.42
N GLY A 152 -0.22 -12.87 -7.49
CA GLY A 152 0.33 -11.55 -7.77
C GLY A 152 0.48 -10.74 -6.50
N HIS A 153 0.42 -9.43 -6.63
CA HIS A 153 0.43 -8.50 -5.50
C HIS A 153 -0.44 -7.27 -5.81
N TYR A 154 -0.84 -6.57 -4.76
CA TYR A 154 -1.55 -5.30 -4.90
C TYR A 154 -1.15 -4.31 -3.82
N HIS A 155 -1.41 -3.05 -4.09
CA HIS A 155 -1.30 -1.96 -3.13
C HIS A 155 -2.35 -0.90 -3.42
N PHE A 156 -2.52 0.05 -2.49
CA PHE A 156 -3.44 1.18 -2.69
C PHE A 156 -2.68 2.45 -3.03
N ALA A 157 -3.11 3.13 -4.09
CA ALA A 157 -2.75 4.51 -4.39
C ALA A 157 -3.85 5.42 -3.83
N LEU A 158 -3.51 6.26 -2.86
CA LEU A 158 -4.42 7.15 -2.15
C LEU A 158 -4.03 8.59 -2.38
N THR A 159 -5.02 9.48 -2.53
CA THR A 159 -4.81 10.92 -2.64
C THR A 159 -5.76 11.64 -1.69
N ASP A 160 -5.26 12.58 -0.91
CA ASP A 160 -6.08 13.43 -0.06
C ASP A 160 -6.66 14.65 -0.84
N PRO A 161 -7.61 15.42 -0.27
CA PRO A 161 -8.19 16.60 -0.93
C PRO A 161 -7.19 17.72 -1.24
N LYS A 162 -5.98 17.67 -0.66
CA LYS A 162 -4.90 18.62 -0.95
C LYS A 162 -3.97 18.14 -2.06
N GLY A 163 -4.25 16.99 -2.67
CA GLY A 163 -3.43 16.38 -3.71
C GLY A 163 -2.20 15.63 -3.18
N VAL A 164 -2.13 15.37 -1.87
CA VAL A 164 -1.02 14.59 -1.29
C VAL A 164 -1.24 13.12 -1.53
N LEU A 165 -0.25 12.49 -2.13
CA LEU A 165 -0.23 11.04 -2.37
C LEU A 165 0.31 10.29 -1.15
N ASN A 166 -0.15 9.06 -0.95
CA ASN A 166 0.49 8.17 0.00
C ASN A 166 1.91 7.82 -0.45
N ARG A 167 2.84 7.75 0.53
CA ARG A 167 4.23 7.35 0.30
C ARG A 167 4.41 5.92 0.75
N ASP A 168 5.24 5.17 0.01
CA ASP A 168 5.63 3.80 0.35
C ASP A 168 4.42 2.90 0.72
N PRO A 169 3.46 2.72 -0.21
CA PRO A 169 2.26 1.92 0.06
C PRO A 169 2.63 0.48 0.40
N ILE A 170 1.97 -0.08 1.40
CA ILE A 170 2.14 -1.48 1.78
C ILE A 170 1.72 -2.35 0.60
N ARG A 171 2.56 -3.29 0.21
CA ARG A 171 2.27 -4.30 -0.81
C ARG A 171 1.75 -5.57 -0.14
N TYR A 172 0.61 -6.05 -0.61
CA TYR A 172 -0.05 -7.24 -0.15
C TYR A 172 0.08 -8.34 -1.20
N ALA A 173 0.35 -9.56 -0.75
CA ALA A 173 0.47 -10.72 -1.63
C ALA A 173 -0.90 -11.29 -2.00
N ILE A 174 -1.01 -11.83 -3.22
CA ILE A 174 -2.14 -12.63 -3.67
C ILE A 174 -1.63 -14.05 -3.95
N GLN A 175 -2.09 -15.00 -3.16
CA GLN A 175 -1.79 -16.42 -3.31
C GLN A 175 -3.05 -17.15 -3.77
N VAL A 176 -2.90 -17.94 -4.83
CA VAL A 176 -4.00 -18.70 -5.41
C VAL A 176 -3.69 -20.18 -5.30
N SER A 177 -4.57 -20.90 -4.61
CA SER A 177 -4.52 -22.36 -4.60
C SER A 177 -5.13 -22.87 -5.89
N ALA A 178 -4.41 -23.76 -6.57
CA ALA A 178 -4.96 -24.47 -7.73
C ALA A 178 -6.07 -25.41 -7.26
N ASP A 179 -7.20 -25.37 -7.96
CA ASP A 179 -8.25 -26.38 -7.81
C ASP A 179 -7.81 -27.62 -8.61
N LEU A 180 -7.21 -28.57 -7.90
CA LEU A 180 -6.82 -29.84 -8.53
C LEU A 180 -8.07 -30.72 -8.65
N PRO A 181 -8.34 -31.26 -9.83
CA PRO A 181 -9.42 -32.24 -10.00
C PRO A 181 -9.20 -33.44 -9.06
N PRO A 182 -10.28 -34.02 -8.53
CA PRO A 182 -10.15 -35.19 -7.69
C PRO A 182 -9.52 -36.33 -8.48
N GLU A 183 -8.47 -36.94 -7.94
CA GLU A 183 -7.87 -38.16 -8.49
C GLU A 183 -8.60 -39.37 -7.90
N ILE A 184 -9.14 -40.22 -8.78
CA ILE A 184 -9.82 -41.44 -8.37
C ILE A 184 -8.94 -42.61 -8.76
N THR A 185 -8.45 -43.32 -7.77
CA THR A 185 -7.74 -44.58 -7.98
C THR A 185 -8.63 -45.73 -7.50
N LEU A 186 -8.99 -46.62 -8.43
CA LEU A 186 -9.69 -47.85 -8.08
C LEU A 186 -8.70 -48.86 -7.46
N VAL A 187 -8.85 -49.07 -6.17
CA VAL A 187 -7.94 -49.96 -5.40
C VAL A 187 -8.31 -51.43 -5.55
N ASP A 188 -9.60 -51.74 -5.66
CA ASP A 188 -10.11 -53.06 -5.91
C ASP A 188 -11.33 -53.01 -6.87
N PRO A 189 -11.32 -53.72 -8.01
CA PRO A 189 -10.39 -54.81 -8.38
C PRO A 189 -9.03 -54.40 -8.93
N GLY A 190 -8.70 -53.09 -9.14
CA GLY A 190 -7.40 -52.65 -9.67
C GLY A 190 -7.06 -53.09 -11.11
N ARG A 191 -7.93 -53.88 -11.73
CA ARG A 191 -7.87 -54.40 -13.11
C ARG A 191 -9.24 -54.96 -13.50
N ASP A 192 -9.50 -55.11 -14.80
CA ASP A 192 -10.74 -55.67 -15.30
C ASP A 192 -10.99 -57.06 -14.72
N LYS A 193 -12.11 -57.25 -14.02
CA LYS A 193 -12.59 -58.54 -13.57
C LYS A 193 -13.72 -58.99 -14.53
N SER A 194 -13.48 -60.10 -15.24
CA SER A 194 -14.54 -60.81 -15.95
C SER A 194 -15.34 -61.61 -14.95
N LEU A 195 -16.60 -61.30 -14.74
CA LEU A 195 -17.54 -62.18 -14.05
C LEU A 195 -17.99 -63.24 -15.03
N CYS A 196 -17.44 -64.44 -14.92
CA CYS A 196 -18.04 -65.62 -15.55
C CYS A 196 -19.19 -66.08 -14.63
N ASP A 197 -20.42 -65.88 -15.08
CA ASP A 197 -21.54 -66.66 -14.55
C ASP A 197 -21.28 -68.17 -14.83
N LYS A 198 -20.99 -68.94 -13.77
CA LYS A 198 -21.12 -70.34 -13.82
C LYS A 198 -22.62 -70.68 -13.88
N ALA A 199 -23.12 -70.94 -15.06
CA ALA A 199 -24.38 -71.63 -15.19
C ALA A 199 -24.22 -72.99 -14.51
N ASP A 200 -24.95 -73.23 -13.45
CA ASP A 200 -25.07 -74.54 -12.84
C ASP A 200 -25.76 -75.48 -13.85
N ASP A 201 -24.94 -76.32 -14.44
CA ASP A 201 -25.42 -77.45 -15.23
C ASP A 201 -25.88 -78.54 -14.25
N THR A 202 -27.11 -78.42 -13.77
CA THR A 202 -27.80 -79.55 -13.10
C THR A 202 -28.34 -80.46 -14.19
N GLY A 203 -27.48 -81.23 -14.82
CA GLY A 203 -27.91 -82.36 -15.66
C GLY A 203 -28.53 -83.44 -14.82
N THR A 204 -29.85 -83.51 -14.86
CA THR A 204 -30.58 -84.68 -14.37
C THR A 204 -30.51 -85.78 -15.46
N ALA A 205 -29.74 -86.80 -15.26
CA ALA A 205 -29.81 -88.03 -16.03
C ALA A 205 -30.78 -88.94 -15.33
N ASN A 206 -31.69 -89.50 -16.10
CA ASN A 206 -32.39 -90.75 -15.83
C ASN A 206 -32.14 -91.70 -16.93
#